data_12bfa22de7837defc05956da785a172d
#
_entry.id   12bfa22de7837defc05956da785a172d
#
_cell.length_a   1.000
_cell.length_b   1.000
_cell.length_c   1.000
_cell.angle_alpha   90.00
_cell.angle_beta   90.00
_cell.angle_gamma   90.00
#
_symmetry.space_group_name_H-M   'P 1'
#
loop_
_entity.id
_entity.type
_entity.pdbx_description
1 polymer ?
#
loop_
_entity_poly.entity_id
_entity_poly.type
_entity_poly.pdbx_seq_one_letter_code
_entity_poly.pdbx_strand_id
1 'polypeptide(L)'
;MKMAKRILSLVLVLVMFASLSVTAFADTPATPYINVTVKNSRSGAATSWTVAATTGESVKSALDADTAHAIGWNTVQDYYDATKTHSALASYGGFATTKFNKSNAQDVKYLEDKDYDVDSITWYTGDYQGYGLVDYNATTGKYTYIYAGYDWTYSSNLSPQIWTYMCCYNVQATEVVQLVYEFTVSEWTTTTPLVTA
;
A
#
# COMPACT_ATOMS: atom_id res chain seq x y z
N MET A 1 35.28 33.24 -23.86
CA MET A 1 33.88 32.82 -24.11
C MET A 1 33.48 31.44 -23.58
N LYS A 2 34.32 30.42 -23.49
CA LYS A 2 33.92 29.07 -23.00
C LYS A 2 33.69 28.99 -21.48
N MET A 3 34.42 29.79 -20.68
CA MET A 3 34.22 29.82 -19.20
C MET A 3 32.91 30.50 -18.80
N ALA A 4 32.55 31.62 -19.40
CA ALA A 4 31.33 32.35 -19.08
C ALA A 4 30.05 31.51 -19.31
N LYS A 5 30.04 30.68 -20.36
CA LYS A 5 28.91 29.78 -20.68
C LYS A 5 28.79 28.63 -19.63
N ARG A 6 29.92 28.13 -19.08
CA ARG A 6 29.91 27.09 -18.05
C ARG A 6 29.44 27.61 -16.68
N ILE A 7 29.83 28.84 -16.34
CA ILE A 7 29.39 29.52 -15.10
C ILE A 7 27.89 29.84 -15.21
N LEU A 8 27.42 30.33 -16.35
CA LEU A 8 25.98 30.61 -16.53
C LEU A 8 25.13 29.34 -16.46
N SER A 9 25.61 28.23 -17.03
CA SER A 9 24.94 26.93 -16.95
C SER A 9 24.87 26.39 -15.50
N LEU A 10 25.95 26.55 -14.72
CA LEU A 10 25.99 26.11 -13.32
C LEU A 10 25.06 26.93 -12.42
N VAL A 11 25.01 28.26 -12.64
CA VAL A 11 24.09 29.17 -11.93
C VAL A 11 22.64 28.86 -12.28
N LEU A 12 22.32 28.56 -13.54
CA LEU A 12 20.96 28.20 -13.98
C LEU A 12 20.51 26.88 -13.34
N VAL A 13 21.39 25.88 -13.24
CA VAL A 13 21.12 24.60 -12.57
C VAL A 13 20.90 24.82 -11.07
N LEU A 14 21.71 25.65 -10.44
CA LEU A 14 21.56 25.95 -8.99
C LEU A 14 20.25 26.68 -8.70
N VAL A 15 19.83 27.62 -9.57
CA VAL A 15 18.56 28.33 -9.46
C VAL A 15 17.37 27.40 -9.69
N MET A 16 17.48 26.44 -10.62
CA MET A 16 16.44 25.41 -10.81
C MET A 16 16.33 24.47 -9.61
N PHE A 17 17.45 24.05 -9.01
CA PHE A 17 17.41 23.24 -7.78
C PHE A 17 16.87 24.03 -6.58
N ALA A 18 17.19 25.30 -6.46
CA ALA A 18 16.65 26.15 -5.40
C ALA A 18 15.14 26.41 -5.57
N SER A 19 14.64 26.54 -6.81
CA SER A 19 13.21 26.70 -7.07
C SER A 19 12.41 25.40 -6.90
N LEU A 20 13.03 24.23 -7.14
CA LEU A 20 12.41 22.93 -6.89
C LEU A 20 12.39 22.57 -5.40
N SER A 21 13.37 23.04 -4.61
CA SER A 21 13.39 22.80 -3.16
C SER A 21 12.42 23.70 -2.38
N VAL A 22 12.02 24.86 -2.90
CA VAL A 22 11.06 25.77 -2.24
C VAL A 22 9.62 25.29 -2.39
N THR A 23 9.30 24.49 -3.44
CA THR A 23 7.95 23.92 -3.58
C THR A 23 7.75 22.59 -2.83
N ALA A 24 8.83 21.98 -2.29
CA ALA A 24 8.75 20.73 -1.53
C ALA A 24 8.48 20.95 -0.02
N PHE A 25 8.58 22.17 0.49
CA PHE A 25 8.04 22.55 1.79
C PHE A 25 6.63 23.10 1.59
N ALA A 26 5.72 22.25 1.08
CA ALA A 26 4.30 22.51 1.25
C ALA A 26 4.07 22.74 2.75
N ASP A 27 3.38 23.81 3.07
CA ASP A 27 3.04 24.21 4.44
C ASP A 27 2.72 22.98 5.29
N THR A 28 3.38 22.86 6.42
CA THR A 28 3.04 21.84 7.42
C THR A 28 1.55 22.02 7.69
N PRO A 29 0.71 21.01 7.44
CA PRO A 29 -0.72 21.19 7.54
C PRO A 29 -1.08 21.66 8.96
N ALA A 30 -1.86 22.73 9.05
CA ALA A 30 -2.29 23.27 10.35
C ALA A 30 -3.16 22.26 11.12
N THR A 31 -3.82 21.36 10.40
CA THR A 31 -4.62 20.25 10.92
C THR A 31 -4.20 18.96 10.25
N PRO A 32 -4.18 17.83 10.98
CA PRO A 32 -3.88 16.54 10.41
C PRO A 32 -4.98 16.12 9.41
N TYR A 33 -4.61 15.30 8.45
CA TYR A 33 -5.56 14.70 7.50
C TYR A 33 -5.06 13.36 6.97
N ILE A 34 -5.98 12.60 6.39
CA ILE A 34 -5.69 11.35 5.70
C ILE A 34 -5.78 11.63 4.20
N ASN A 35 -4.70 11.40 3.48
CA ASN A 35 -4.67 11.44 2.03
C ASN A 35 -4.90 10.04 1.49
N VAL A 36 -6.04 9.84 0.82
CA VAL A 36 -6.42 8.55 0.24
C VAL A 36 -6.05 8.55 -1.22
N THR A 37 -5.32 7.53 -1.66
CA THR A 37 -4.88 7.38 -3.04
C THR A 37 -5.19 5.97 -3.53
N VAL A 38 -5.91 5.88 -4.64
CA VAL A 38 -6.04 4.64 -5.42
C VAL A 38 -5.03 4.71 -6.55
N LYS A 39 -3.93 3.97 -6.44
CA LYS A 39 -2.89 3.93 -7.46
C LYS A 39 -3.27 3.07 -8.65
N ASN A 40 -3.93 1.93 -8.36
CA ASN A 40 -4.41 1.01 -9.36
C ASN A 40 -5.61 0.22 -8.84
N SER A 41 -6.40 -0.32 -9.74
CA SER A 41 -7.57 -1.13 -9.42
C SER A 41 -7.85 -2.10 -10.57
N ARG A 42 -8.73 -3.07 -10.38
CA ARG A 42 -9.16 -3.99 -11.45
C ARG A 42 -9.75 -3.30 -12.67
N SER A 43 -10.33 -2.13 -12.49
CA SER A 43 -10.86 -1.31 -13.59
C SER A 43 -9.79 -0.42 -14.24
N GLY A 44 -8.56 -0.40 -13.72
CA GLY A 44 -7.51 0.54 -14.12
C GLY A 44 -7.76 1.97 -13.60
N ALA A 45 -8.81 2.20 -12.82
CA ALA A 45 -9.10 3.53 -12.27
C ALA A 45 -8.06 3.93 -11.22
N ALA A 46 -7.69 5.21 -11.26
CA ALA A 46 -6.87 5.88 -10.26
C ALA A 46 -7.61 7.13 -9.79
N THR A 47 -7.58 7.40 -8.50
CA THR A 47 -8.22 8.58 -7.92
C THR A 47 -7.60 8.92 -6.57
N SER A 48 -7.91 10.10 -6.02
CA SER A 48 -7.49 10.49 -4.68
C SER A 48 -8.48 11.46 -4.07
N TRP A 49 -8.56 11.44 -2.74
CA TRP A 49 -9.32 12.41 -1.93
C TRP A 49 -8.68 12.56 -0.55
N THR A 50 -9.14 13.53 0.21
CA THR A 50 -8.65 13.79 1.57
C THR A 50 -9.77 13.63 2.58
N VAL A 51 -9.44 13.13 3.76
CA VAL A 51 -10.34 13.02 4.91
C VAL A 51 -9.76 13.85 6.04
N ALA A 52 -10.57 14.74 6.62
CA ALA A 52 -10.17 15.49 7.80
C ALA A 52 -9.92 14.55 8.98
N ALA A 53 -8.91 14.85 9.79
CA ALA A 53 -8.62 14.09 10.99
C ALA A 53 -8.39 15.05 12.16
N THR A 54 -8.61 14.56 13.37
CA THR A 54 -8.38 15.30 14.61
C THR A 54 -7.18 14.68 15.34
N THR A 55 -6.33 15.53 15.91
CA THR A 55 -5.21 15.05 16.74
C THR A 55 -5.70 14.18 17.89
N GLY A 56 -5.14 12.99 18.00
CA GLY A 56 -5.45 12.02 19.05
C GLY A 56 -6.58 11.03 18.70
N GLU A 57 -7.34 11.26 17.60
CA GLU A 57 -8.28 10.24 17.13
C GLU A 57 -7.57 9.11 16.38
N SER A 58 -8.19 7.93 16.34
CA SER A 58 -7.65 6.84 15.54
C SER A 58 -7.91 7.07 14.04
N VAL A 59 -7.02 6.53 13.18
CA VAL A 59 -7.24 6.55 11.73
C VAL A 59 -8.60 5.94 11.38
N LYS A 60 -8.99 4.85 12.05
CA LYS A 60 -10.31 4.25 11.88
C LYS A 60 -11.44 5.25 12.15
N SER A 61 -11.36 5.98 13.27
CA SER A 61 -12.40 6.95 13.66
C SER A 61 -12.53 8.08 12.63
N ALA A 62 -11.41 8.61 12.14
CA ALA A 62 -11.42 9.64 11.09
C ALA A 62 -12.06 9.12 9.79
N LEU A 63 -11.74 7.90 9.39
CA LEU A 63 -12.35 7.28 8.19
C LEU A 63 -13.85 7.00 8.37
N ASP A 64 -14.28 6.55 9.56
CA ASP A 64 -15.69 6.31 9.88
C ASP A 64 -16.53 7.62 9.86
N ALA A 65 -15.89 8.77 10.08
CA ALA A 65 -16.52 10.08 10.01
C ALA A 65 -16.70 10.60 8.57
N ASP A 66 -16.04 9.99 7.60
CA ASP A 66 -16.20 10.34 6.18
C ASP A 66 -17.51 9.78 5.62
N THR A 67 -18.54 10.59 5.58
CA THR A 67 -19.84 10.22 5.06
C THR A 67 -19.95 10.25 3.52
N ALA A 68 -18.93 10.76 2.84
CA ALA A 68 -18.90 10.86 1.38
C ALA A 68 -18.53 9.54 0.71
N HIS A 69 -17.83 8.65 1.43
CA HIS A 69 -17.33 7.40 0.89
C HIS A 69 -17.75 6.22 1.76
N ALA A 70 -18.38 5.21 1.13
CA ALA A 70 -18.75 3.99 1.83
C ALA A 70 -17.52 3.25 2.35
N ILE A 71 -17.57 2.77 3.60
CA ILE A 71 -16.48 2.09 4.26
C ILE A 71 -16.92 0.72 4.79
N GLY A 72 -16.04 -0.27 4.72
CA GLY A 72 -16.24 -1.61 5.26
C GLY A 72 -15.01 -2.07 6.04
N TRP A 73 -15.26 -2.71 7.17
CA TRP A 73 -14.23 -3.26 8.05
C TRP A 73 -14.39 -4.77 8.22
N ASN A 74 -13.27 -5.48 8.22
CA ASN A 74 -13.18 -6.86 8.68
C ASN A 74 -12.68 -6.89 10.11
N THR A 75 -13.20 -7.82 10.92
CA THR A 75 -12.61 -8.15 12.21
C THR A 75 -11.46 -9.14 11.99
N VAL A 76 -10.28 -8.80 12.46
CA VAL A 76 -9.09 -9.64 12.40
C VAL A 76 -8.56 -9.90 13.80
N GLN A 77 -8.01 -11.10 14.01
CA GLN A 77 -7.38 -11.45 15.26
C GLN A 77 -6.00 -10.79 15.36
N ASP A 78 -5.61 -10.34 16.56
CA ASP A 78 -4.27 -9.82 16.79
C ASP A 78 -3.22 -10.92 16.60
N TYR A 79 -2.12 -10.57 15.93
CA TYR A 79 -1.06 -11.53 15.63
C TYR A 79 -0.32 -12.03 16.87
N TYR A 80 -0.18 -11.17 17.88
CA TYR A 80 0.56 -11.48 19.13
C TYR A 80 -0.33 -11.86 20.29
N ASP A 81 -1.64 -11.55 20.22
CA ASP A 81 -2.61 -11.81 21.29
C ASP A 81 -3.93 -12.30 20.71
N ALA A 82 -4.07 -13.61 20.61
CA ALA A 82 -5.27 -14.26 20.05
C ALA A 82 -6.57 -13.96 20.82
N THR A 83 -6.50 -13.30 21.98
CA THR A 83 -7.69 -12.85 22.73
C THR A 83 -8.21 -11.49 22.27
N LYS A 84 -7.43 -10.76 21.48
CA LYS A 84 -7.77 -9.45 20.96
C LYS A 84 -8.16 -9.50 19.49
N THR A 85 -9.05 -8.60 19.12
CA THR A 85 -9.46 -8.40 17.72
C THR A 85 -9.31 -6.94 17.35
N HIS A 86 -9.03 -6.72 16.07
CA HIS A 86 -8.85 -5.39 15.48
C HIS A 86 -9.72 -5.24 14.22
N SER A 87 -9.87 -4.01 13.78
CA SER A 87 -10.50 -3.71 12.50
C SER A 87 -9.44 -3.54 11.41
N ALA A 88 -9.56 -4.33 10.35
CA ALA A 88 -8.79 -4.17 9.11
C ALA A 88 -9.69 -3.60 8.02
N LEU A 89 -9.20 -2.63 7.27
CA LEU A 89 -9.97 -1.99 6.21
C LEU A 89 -10.24 -3.00 5.09
N ALA A 90 -11.50 -3.31 4.86
CA ALA A 90 -11.95 -4.23 3.83
C ALA A 90 -12.32 -3.53 2.53
N SER A 91 -12.94 -2.35 2.64
CA SER A 91 -13.33 -1.54 1.48
C SER A 91 -13.45 -0.07 1.85
N TYR A 92 -13.14 0.82 0.91
CA TYR A 92 -13.35 2.26 1.07
C TYR A 92 -13.53 2.94 -0.29
N GLY A 93 -14.51 3.84 -0.40
CA GLY A 93 -14.78 4.57 -1.62
C GLY A 93 -15.07 3.70 -2.85
N GLY A 94 -15.61 2.50 -2.65
CA GLY A 94 -15.90 1.54 -3.72
C GLY A 94 -14.72 0.60 -4.08
N PHE A 95 -13.57 0.74 -3.40
CA PHE A 95 -12.39 -0.12 -3.62
C PHE A 95 -12.28 -1.13 -2.47
N ALA A 96 -12.48 -2.41 -2.78
CA ALA A 96 -12.41 -3.50 -1.81
C ALA A 96 -11.12 -4.30 -1.94
N THR A 97 -10.57 -4.76 -0.81
CA THR A 97 -9.48 -5.74 -0.81
C THR A 97 -9.92 -6.98 -1.57
N THR A 98 -9.10 -7.42 -2.51
CA THR A 98 -9.42 -8.60 -3.31
C THR A 98 -8.18 -9.41 -3.63
N LYS A 99 -8.34 -10.70 -3.70
CA LYS A 99 -7.28 -11.63 -4.05
C LYS A 99 -7.05 -11.65 -5.57
N PHE A 100 -5.81 -11.94 -5.97
CA PHE A 100 -5.46 -12.17 -7.37
C PHE A 100 -6.40 -13.17 -8.03
N ASN A 101 -6.76 -12.88 -9.27
CA ASN A 101 -7.56 -13.77 -10.09
C ASN A 101 -6.92 -13.91 -11.48
N LYS A 102 -6.37 -15.10 -11.78
CA LYS A 102 -5.73 -15.41 -13.07
C LYS A 102 -6.64 -15.20 -14.30
N SER A 103 -7.97 -15.22 -14.10
CA SER A 103 -8.91 -14.95 -15.19
C SER A 103 -9.16 -13.46 -15.43
N ASN A 104 -8.59 -12.58 -14.61
CA ASN A 104 -8.70 -11.13 -14.78
C ASN A 104 -7.45 -10.58 -15.47
N ALA A 105 -7.62 -10.02 -16.66
CA ALA A 105 -6.50 -9.54 -17.48
C ALA A 105 -5.70 -8.40 -16.81
N GLN A 106 -6.35 -7.56 -15.99
CA GLN A 106 -5.65 -6.49 -15.29
C GLN A 106 -4.79 -7.02 -14.14
N ASP A 107 -5.26 -8.05 -13.41
CA ASP A 107 -4.50 -8.71 -12.36
C ASP A 107 -3.25 -9.38 -12.94
N VAL A 108 -3.41 -10.11 -14.06
CA VAL A 108 -2.31 -10.74 -14.80
C VAL A 108 -1.29 -9.70 -15.24
N LYS A 109 -1.75 -8.61 -15.88
CA LYS A 109 -0.88 -7.53 -16.32
C LYS A 109 -0.04 -6.93 -15.19
N TYR A 110 -0.62 -6.72 -13.99
CA TYR A 110 0.12 -6.16 -12.86
C TYR A 110 1.21 -7.10 -12.32
N LEU A 111 1.05 -8.41 -12.43
CA LEU A 111 2.10 -9.37 -12.11
C LEU A 111 3.20 -9.39 -13.17
N GLU A 112 2.82 -9.39 -14.44
CA GLU A 112 3.76 -9.32 -15.57
C GLU A 112 4.57 -8.03 -15.55
N ASP A 113 3.96 -6.88 -15.22
CA ASP A 113 4.65 -5.59 -15.05
C ASP A 113 5.69 -5.62 -13.88
N LYS A 114 5.66 -6.67 -13.04
CA LYS A 114 6.62 -6.95 -11.95
C LYS A 114 7.53 -8.13 -12.27
N ASP A 115 7.63 -8.52 -13.54
CA ASP A 115 8.48 -9.60 -14.06
C ASP A 115 8.11 -11.01 -13.57
N TYR A 116 6.86 -11.25 -13.13
CA TYR A 116 6.37 -12.59 -12.81
C TYR A 116 5.76 -13.27 -14.02
N ASP A 117 6.22 -14.49 -14.31
CA ASP A 117 5.56 -15.40 -15.25
C ASP A 117 4.37 -16.08 -14.57
N VAL A 118 3.19 -15.53 -14.78
CA VAL A 118 1.93 -15.96 -14.14
C VAL A 118 1.59 -17.41 -14.44
N ASP A 119 2.01 -17.93 -15.60
CA ASP A 119 1.74 -19.31 -16.04
C ASP A 119 2.65 -20.33 -15.36
N SER A 120 3.83 -19.91 -14.93
CA SER A 120 4.77 -20.77 -14.19
C SER A 120 4.39 -20.96 -12.72
N ILE A 121 3.55 -20.08 -12.16
CA ILE A 121 3.14 -20.12 -10.75
C ILE A 121 1.97 -21.09 -10.56
N THR A 122 2.09 -22.00 -9.59
CA THR A 122 0.98 -22.86 -9.16
C THR A 122 0.07 -22.09 -8.18
N TRP A 123 -1.02 -21.53 -8.69
CA TRP A 123 -1.98 -20.74 -7.92
C TRP A 123 -2.93 -21.63 -7.11
N TYR A 124 -3.14 -21.27 -5.86
CA TYR A 124 -4.10 -21.92 -4.97
C TYR A 124 -5.51 -21.34 -5.13
N THR A 125 -6.50 -22.11 -4.71
CA THR A 125 -7.93 -21.78 -4.74
C THR A 125 -8.53 -21.81 -3.33
N GLY A 126 -9.80 -21.44 -3.18
CA GLY A 126 -10.51 -21.44 -1.90
C GLY A 126 -9.91 -20.43 -0.92
N ASP A 127 -9.68 -20.87 0.31
CA ASP A 127 -9.16 -20.02 1.40
C ASP A 127 -7.77 -19.46 1.12
N TYR A 128 -7.01 -20.12 0.25
CA TYR A 128 -5.67 -19.71 -0.19
C TYR A 128 -5.67 -18.96 -1.53
N GLN A 129 -6.81 -18.51 -2.01
CA GLN A 129 -6.84 -17.69 -3.23
C GLN A 129 -5.95 -16.45 -3.08
N GLY A 130 -5.21 -16.11 -4.13
CA GLY A 130 -4.21 -15.04 -4.14
C GLY A 130 -2.81 -15.50 -3.74
N TYR A 131 -2.67 -16.73 -3.24
CA TYR A 131 -1.38 -17.34 -2.97
C TYR A 131 -0.98 -18.26 -4.11
N GLY A 132 0.32 -18.36 -4.38
CA GLY A 132 0.88 -19.24 -5.39
C GLY A 132 2.24 -19.81 -4.97
N LEU A 133 2.55 -21.02 -5.42
CA LEU A 133 3.87 -21.62 -5.31
C LEU A 133 4.68 -21.24 -6.55
N VAL A 134 5.76 -20.50 -6.34
CA VAL A 134 6.69 -20.06 -7.40
C VAL A 134 7.74 -21.13 -7.67
N ASP A 135 8.34 -21.68 -6.60
CA ASP A 135 9.42 -22.65 -6.71
C ASP A 135 9.50 -23.59 -5.49
N TYR A 136 10.01 -24.78 -5.71
CA TYR A 136 10.42 -25.72 -4.67
C TYR A 136 11.83 -26.23 -4.91
N ASN A 137 12.75 -25.85 -4.03
CA ASN A 137 14.13 -26.32 -4.08
C ASN A 137 14.31 -27.63 -3.29
N ALA A 138 14.36 -28.74 -3.98
CA ALA A 138 14.48 -30.08 -3.36
C ALA A 138 15.79 -30.29 -2.59
N THR A 139 16.87 -29.56 -2.93
CA THR A 139 18.16 -29.66 -2.23
C THR A 139 18.11 -29.03 -0.84
N THR A 140 17.40 -27.93 -0.69
CA THR A 140 17.28 -27.19 0.58
C THR A 140 15.97 -27.44 1.32
N GLY A 141 14.98 -28.12 0.69
CA GLY A 141 13.65 -28.32 1.20
C GLY A 141 12.83 -27.04 1.33
N LYS A 142 13.19 -25.99 0.57
CA LYS A 142 12.53 -24.67 0.67
C LYS A 142 11.51 -24.47 -0.44
N TYR A 143 10.38 -23.89 -0.03
CA TYR A 143 9.31 -23.42 -0.90
C TYR A 143 9.40 -21.92 -1.03
N THR A 144 9.28 -21.38 -2.24
CA THR A 144 9.10 -19.95 -2.50
C THR A 144 7.66 -19.69 -2.88
N TYR A 145 6.98 -18.88 -2.09
CA TYR A 145 5.59 -18.51 -2.28
C TYR A 145 5.44 -17.05 -2.66
N ILE A 146 4.36 -16.76 -3.34
CA ILE A 146 3.90 -15.42 -3.65
C ILE A 146 2.48 -15.22 -3.10
N TYR A 147 2.21 -14.03 -2.62
CA TYR A 147 0.85 -13.50 -2.44
C TYR A 147 0.66 -12.34 -3.39
N ALA A 148 -0.50 -12.25 -4.03
CA ALA A 148 -0.88 -11.14 -4.87
C ALA A 148 -2.35 -10.77 -4.65
N GLY A 149 -2.64 -9.48 -4.69
CA GLY A 149 -3.98 -8.95 -4.50
C GLY A 149 -4.02 -7.43 -4.40
N TYR A 150 -5.20 -6.88 -4.26
CA TYR A 150 -5.40 -5.46 -4.00
C TYR A 150 -5.63 -5.25 -2.52
N ASP A 151 -4.80 -4.44 -1.90
CA ASP A 151 -4.83 -4.18 -0.48
C ASP A 151 -4.76 -2.69 -0.17
N TRP A 152 -5.21 -2.34 1.03
CA TRP A 152 -5.04 -1.05 1.64
C TRP A 152 -3.79 -1.04 2.51
N THR A 153 -2.84 -0.19 2.17
CA THR A 153 -1.64 0.07 2.97
C THR A 153 -1.67 1.48 3.53
N TYR A 154 -1.00 1.73 4.63
CA TYR A 154 -0.91 3.08 5.17
C TYR A 154 0.44 3.38 5.81
N SER A 155 0.81 4.65 5.72
CA SER A 155 2.04 5.23 6.25
C SER A 155 1.75 6.68 6.62
N SER A 156 2.72 7.42 7.13
CA SER A 156 2.56 8.86 7.34
C SER A 156 3.87 9.61 7.09
N ASN A 157 3.77 10.95 7.02
CA ASN A 157 4.95 11.82 6.95
C ASN A 157 5.82 11.75 8.23
N LEU A 158 5.27 11.29 9.35
CA LEU A 158 5.99 11.09 10.61
C LEU A 158 6.49 9.66 10.78
N SER A 159 5.84 8.68 10.12
CA SER A 159 6.21 7.27 10.16
C SER A 159 6.05 6.64 8.78
N PRO A 160 7.13 6.40 8.04
CA PRO A 160 7.05 5.81 6.70
C PRO A 160 6.52 4.39 6.71
N GLN A 161 6.49 3.77 7.89
CA GLN A 161 5.99 2.40 8.07
C GLN A 161 5.25 2.30 9.40
N ILE A 162 3.95 2.06 9.33
CA ILE A 162 3.08 1.94 10.50
C ILE A 162 2.73 0.46 10.68
N TRP A 163 3.16 -0.13 11.80
CA TRP A 163 3.01 -1.56 12.12
C TRP A 163 1.80 -1.87 13.01
N THR A 164 0.97 -0.89 13.33
CA THR A 164 -0.21 -1.10 14.16
C THR A 164 -1.49 -1.03 13.33
N TYR A 165 -2.59 -1.56 13.84
CA TYR A 165 -3.88 -1.50 13.17
C TYR A 165 -4.44 -0.07 13.16
N MET A 166 -5.21 0.29 12.13
CA MET A 166 -5.80 1.63 11.97
C MET A 166 -6.70 2.05 13.13
N CYS A 167 -7.32 1.07 13.83
CA CYS A 167 -8.11 1.33 15.04
C CYS A 167 -7.25 1.70 16.26
N CYS A 168 -5.95 1.44 16.21
CA CYS A 168 -5.02 1.63 17.33
C CYS A 168 -3.96 2.73 17.03
N TYR A 169 -3.90 3.22 15.81
CA TYR A 169 -2.99 4.30 15.43
C TYR A 169 -3.68 5.65 15.58
N ASN A 170 -3.20 6.45 16.52
CA ASN A 170 -3.75 7.79 16.78
C ASN A 170 -2.98 8.83 15.97
N VAL A 171 -3.71 9.62 15.20
CA VAL A 171 -3.20 10.69 14.35
C VAL A 171 -2.54 11.78 15.23
N GLN A 172 -1.32 12.17 14.85
CA GLN A 172 -0.55 13.21 15.56
C GLN A 172 -0.87 14.61 15.03
N ALA A 173 -0.50 15.64 15.78
CA ALA A 173 -0.60 17.01 15.30
C ALA A 173 0.22 17.19 14.02
N THR A 174 -0.33 17.88 13.02
CA THR A 174 0.30 18.14 11.72
C THR A 174 0.64 16.91 10.90
N GLU A 175 0.12 15.73 11.27
CA GLU A 175 0.37 14.49 10.56
C GLU A 175 -0.46 14.39 9.28
N VAL A 176 0.17 13.88 8.23
CA VAL A 176 -0.49 13.45 7.00
C VAL A 176 -0.37 11.94 6.90
N VAL A 177 -1.48 11.25 7.14
CA VAL A 177 -1.56 9.80 6.91
C VAL A 177 -1.80 9.55 5.43
N GLN A 178 -0.98 8.70 4.82
CA GLN A 178 -1.14 8.24 3.45
C GLN A 178 -1.84 6.87 3.48
N LEU A 179 -3.07 6.80 3.01
CA LEU A 179 -3.81 5.56 2.82
C LEU A 179 -3.83 5.23 1.33
N VAL A 180 -3.25 4.10 0.97
CA VAL A 180 -3.05 3.72 -0.44
C VAL A 180 -3.71 2.40 -0.74
N TYR A 181 -4.54 2.38 -1.79
CA TYR A 181 -5.06 1.17 -2.40
C TYR A 181 -4.24 0.84 -3.64
N GLU A 182 -3.65 -0.34 -3.66
CA GLU A 182 -2.83 -0.77 -4.79
C GLU A 182 -2.77 -2.29 -4.92
N PHE A 183 -2.37 -2.76 -6.09
CA PHE A 183 -2.03 -4.16 -6.30
C PHE A 183 -0.69 -4.45 -5.64
N THR A 184 -0.73 -5.30 -4.63
CA THR A 184 0.43 -5.69 -3.83
C THR A 184 0.91 -7.07 -4.23
N VAL A 185 2.21 -7.27 -4.15
CA VAL A 185 2.85 -8.57 -4.35
C VAL A 185 3.85 -8.76 -3.22
N SER A 186 3.78 -9.90 -2.55
CA SER A 186 4.74 -10.29 -1.51
C SER A 186 5.27 -11.68 -1.82
N GLU A 187 6.59 -11.84 -1.78
CA GLU A 187 7.27 -13.12 -1.95
C GLU A 187 8.00 -13.49 -0.67
N TRP A 188 7.97 -14.75 -0.30
CA TRP A 188 8.72 -15.28 0.85
C TRP A 188 9.13 -16.73 0.65
N THR A 189 10.13 -17.15 1.40
CA THR A 189 10.63 -18.52 1.38
C THR A 189 10.47 -19.17 2.76
N THR A 190 10.01 -20.43 2.79
CA THR A 190 9.80 -21.20 4.01
C THR A 190 10.15 -22.66 3.80
N THR A 191 10.43 -23.41 4.88
CA THR A 191 10.58 -24.86 4.87
C THR A 191 9.27 -25.60 5.17
N THR A 192 8.23 -24.87 5.56
CA THR A 192 6.91 -25.44 5.85
C THR A 192 5.98 -25.19 4.66
N PRO A 193 5.36 -26.20 4.07
CA PRO A 193 4.40 -25.99 2.99
C PRO A 193 3.18 -25.22 3.49
N LEU A 194 2.70 -24.28 2.67
CA LEU A 194 1.53 -23.44 2.97
C LEU A 194 0.25 -24.28 3.06
N VAL A 195 0.18 -25.31 2.21
CA VAL A 195 -0.93 -26.27 2.16
C VAL A 195 -0.32 -27.66 2.26
N THR A 196 -0.74 -28.44 3.24
CA THR A 196 -0.41 -29.88 3.29
C THR A 196 -1.26 -30.60 2.26
N ALA A 197 -0.61 -31.36 1.37
CA ALA A 197 -1.26 -32.15 0.33
C ALA A 197 -2.17 -33.22 0.93
#